data_2a88361bc378cb8c14805219c304dbf6
#
_entry.id   2a88361bc378cb8c14805219c304dbf6
#
_cell.length_a   1.000
_cell.length_b   1.000
_cell.length_c   1.000
_cell.angle_alpha   90.00
_cell.angle_beta   90.00
_cell.angle_gamma   90.00
#
_symmetry.space_group_name_H-M   'P 1'
#
loop_
_entity.id
_entity.type
_entity.pdbx_description
1 polymer ?
#
loop_
_entity_poly.entity_id
_entity_poly.type
_entity_poly.pdbx_seq_one_letter_code
_entity_poly.pdbx_strand_id
1 'polypeptide(L)'
;MMMRALWMLAAGFLAAAAGAQQAVAPQAPAAAVPRAAGHPAMARQDIRAQLMPRRYTTIAAEIGAKVSAMPVPEGGAFRAGQLLVQFDCTLQRAQLEKAEAELDGAEQTLKSNLRLEQLNSVGQLELDLSKSAANKAKAEVNANKAVLGKCQVAAPFAGRVAEQKVREQQFVQPGQAMLDILDDSVLELEFLVPSVWLRWLKVGGGFEVQIDETRKTYPAKFTRIGARVDPVSQSVKVAAAIHGKFPELMAGMSGKVLITPAEGQ
;
A
#
# COMPACT_ATOMS: atom_id res chain seq x y z
N MET A 1 -5.76 22.03 48.92
CA MET A 1 -4.74 22.87 49.59
C MET A 1 -4.15 23.76 48.54
N MET A 2 -4.63 24.95 48.57
CA MET A 2 -3.90 26.22 48.77
C MET A 2 -3.04 26.60 47.55
N MET A 3 -3.12 27.68 46.91
CA MET A 3 -3.72 29.02 47.18
C MET A 3 -2.92 30.03 46.35
N ARG A 4 -3.66 30.93 45.68
CA ARG A 4 -3.41 32.40 45.62
C ARG A 4 -2.14 32.88 44.87
N ALA A 5 -2.09 33.98 44.18
CA ALA A 5 -2.93 35.20 43.98
C ALA A 5 -2.20 36.02 42.89
N LEU A 6 -2.90 36.62 41.93
CA LEU A 6 -3.29 38.05 41.94
C LEU A 6 -2.11 39.06 42.09
N TRP A 7 -1.85 39.90 41.09
CA TRP A 7 -1.90 41.38 41.25
C TRP A 7 -1.85 42.11 39.92
N MET A 8 -2.79 43.03 39.79
CA MET A 8 -2.91 44.10 38.81
C MET A 8 -1.79 45.15 38.99
N LEU A 9 -1.50 45.90 37.95
CA LEU A 9 -1.49 47.38 38.03
C LEU A 9 -1.47 48.02 36.65
N ALA A 10 -2.40 48.92 36.45
CA ALA A 10 -2.57 49.83 35.34
C ALA A 10 -1.68 51.07 35.52
N ALA A 11 -1.18 51.60 34.41
CA ALA A 11 -0.83 53.04 34.36
C ALA A 11 -0.99 53.52 32.91
N GLY A 12 -1.93 54.42 32.72
CA GLY A 12 -2.20 55.12 31.51
C GLY A 12 -1.18 56.25 31.26
N PHE A 13 -0.99 56.58 30.01
CA PHE A 13 -0.44 57.87 29.61
C PHE A 13 -1.22 58.39 28.37
N LEU A 14 -1.99 59.43 28.63
CA LEU A 14 -2.49 60.35 27.60
C LEU A 14 -1.30 61.19 27.10
N ALA A 15 -1.13 61.31 25.78
CA ALA A 15 -0.40 62.40 25.17
C ALA A 15 -1.10 62.82 23.88
N ALA A 16 -1.22 64.09 23.79
CA ALA A 16 -2.09 64.90 22.96
C ALA A 16 -1.73 64.92 21.45
N ALA A 17 -2.76 65.25 20.68
CA ALA A 17 -2.75 65.51 19.27
C ALA A 17 -1.88 66.71 18.86
N ALA A 18 -1.14 66.59 17.74
CA ALA A 18 -0.72 67.69 16.93
C ALA A 18 -1.02 67.36 15.46
N GLY A 19 -1.97 68.06 14.89
CA GLY A 19 -2.34 67.98 13.51
C GLY A 19 -1.29 68.63 12.63
N ALA A 20 -0.83 67.88 11.60
CA ALA A 20 -0.10 68.43 10.46
C ALA A 20 -0.95 68.17 9.22
N GLN A 21 -1.57 69.23 8.71
CA GLN A 21 -2.18 69.26 7.37
C GLN A 21 -1.11 69.16 6.32
N GLN A 22 -1.03 68.04 5.66
CA GLN A 22 -0.19 67.86 4.45
C GLN A 22 -0.98 68.36 3.22
N ALA A 23 -0.42 69.34 2.57
CA ALA A 23 -0.91 69.88 1.32
C ALA A 23 -0.87 68.85 0.20
N VAL A 24 -2.00 68.67 -0.46
CA VAL A 24 -2.16 67.80 -1.63
C VAL A 24 -1.47 68.47 -2.81
N ALA A 25 -0.40 67.87 -3.35
CA ALA A 25 0.21 68.27 -4.61
C ALA A 25 -0.61 67.67 -5.76
N PRO A 26 -0.76 68.38 -6.89
CA PRO A 26 -1.50 67.89 -8.04
C PRO A 26 -0.75 66.73 -8.74
N GLN A 27 -1.40 65.59 -8.85
CA GLN A 27 -0.87 64.43 -9.58
C GLN A 27 -0.90 64.70 -11.08
N ALA A 28 0.26 64.59 -11.71
CA ALA A 28 0.40 64.59 -13.18
C ALA A 28 -0.28 63.33 -13.78
N PRO A 29 -0.82 63.40 -15.01
CA PRO A 29 -1.48 62.27 -15.62
C PRO A 29 -0.50 61.14 -15.87
N ALA A 30 -0.77 59.96 -15.34
CA ALA A 30 0.01 58.75 -15.54
C ALA A 30 -0.01 58.38 -17.03
N ALA A 31 1.19 58.34 -17.63
CA ALA A 31 1.38 57.83 -18.97
C ALA A 31 0.89 56.39 -19.06
N ALA A 32 -0.01 56.13 -20.01
CA ALA A 32 -0.50 54.81 -20.31
C ALA A 32 0.65 53.90 -20.72
N VAL A 33 1.00 52.93 -19.86
CA VAL A 33 1.93 51.86 -20.20
C VAL A 33 1.25 50.96 -21.21
N PRO A 34 1.83 50.74 -22.42
CA PRO A 34 1.25 49.79 -23.37
C PRO A 34 1.19 48.42 -22.73
N ARG A 35 -0.01 47.88 -22.48
CA ARG A 35 -0.20 46.47 -22.18
C ARG A 35 0.29 45.67 -23.37
N ALA A 36 1.51 45.16 -23.26
CA ALA A 36 1.94 44.06 -24.10
C ALA A 36 0.95 42.89 -23.87
N ALA A 37 0.11 42.66 -24.86
CA ALA A 37 -0.70 41.47 -24.96
C ALA A 37 0.24 40.30 -25.26
N GLY A 38 1.05 39.92 -24.26
CA GLY A 38 1.75 38.65 -24.26
C GLY A 38 0.68 37.60 -24.01
N HIS A 39 0.33 36.86 -25.05
CA HIS A 39 -0.31 35.57 -24.87
C HIS A 39 0.59 34.81 -23.93
N PRO A 40 0.11 34.26 -22.79
CA PRO A 40 0.91 33.35 -22.01
C PRO A 40 1.23 32.18 -22.93
N ALA A 41 2.46 32.13 -23.45
CA ALA A 41 3.01 30.91 -23.97
C ALA A 41 2.71 29.88 -22.89
N MET A 42 1.89 28.86 -23.22
CA MET A 42 1.63 27.75 -22.29
C MET A 42 2.99 27.24 -21.86
N ALA A 43 3.40 27.61 -20.66
CA ALA A 43 4.63 27.16 -20.09
C ALA A 43 4.62 25.63 -20.25
N ARG A 44 5.63 25.09 -20.91
CA ARG A 44 5.88 23.64 -20.92
C ARG A 44 5.92 23.23 -19.46
N GLN A 45 4.80 22.79 -18.93
CA GLN A 45 4.77 22.27 -17.56
C GLN A 45 5.59 21.01 -17.61
N ASP A 46 6.76 21.05 -16.99
CA ASP A 46 7.60 19.87 -16.78
C ASP A 46 6.83 18.88 -15.90
N ILE A 47 6.00 18.03 -16.51
CA ILE A 47 5.24 17.02 -15.79
C ILE A 47 6.19 15.89 -15.45
N ARG A 48 6.36 15.70 -14.16
CA ARG A 48 7.14 14.59 -13.62
C ARG A 48 6.30 13.34 -13.54
N ALA A 49 6.84 12.23 -14.02
CA ALA A 49 6.27 10.89 -13.89
C ALA A 49 7.21 10.00 -13.09
N GLN A 50 6.63 9.02 -12.42
CA GLN A 50 7.35 7.99 -11.71
C GLN A 50 6.96 6.61 -12.23
N LEU A 51 7.94 5.73 -12.40
CA LEU A 51 7.74 4.34 -12.74
C LEU A 51 7.32 3.57 -11.49
N MET A 52 6.12 3.05 -11.51
CA MET A 52 5.55 2.24 -10.42
C MET A 52 5.34 0.80 -10.89
N PRO A 53 5.57 -0.19 -10.03
CA PRO A 53 5.23 -1.56 -10.36
C PRO A 53 3.70 -1.71 -10.36
N ARG A 54 3.17 -2.51 -11.26
CA ARG A 54 1.72 -2.75 -11.33
C ARG A 54 1.15 -3.34 -10.04
N ARG A 55 1.91 -4.21 -9.40
CA ARG A 55 1.56 -4.83 -8.12
C ARG A 55 2.74 -4.71 -7.18
N TYR A 56 2.47 -4.27 -5.99
CA TYR A 56 3.42 -4.28 -4.89
C TYR A 56 2.66 -4.53 -3.59
N THR A 57 3.29 -5.21 -2.67
CA THR A 57 2.69 -5.46 -1.36
C THR A 57 3.76 -5.71 -0.33
N THR A 58 3.42 -5.41 0.91
CA THR A 58 4.21 -5.79 2.08
C THR A 58 3.70 -7.12 2.61
N ILE A 59 4.55 -8.11 2.66
CA ILE A 59 4.29 -9.39 3.33
C ILE A 59 4.52 -9.20 4.82
N ALA A 60 3.48 -9.43 5.60
CA ALA A 60 3.53 -9.38 7.07
C ALA A 60 3.36 -10.78 7.68
N ALA A 61 3.90 -10.96 8.87
CA ALA A 61 3.74 -12.21 9.63
C ALA A 61 2.27 -12.39 10.07
N GLU A 62 1.69 -13.55 9.79
CA GLU A 62 0.34 -13.88 10.25
C GLU A 62 0.34 -14.55 11.64
N ILE A 63 1.49 -15.09 12.05
CA ILE A 63 1.69 -15.73 13.35
C ILE A 63 2.96 -15.19 14.02
N GLY A 64 2.99 -15.28 15.35
CA GLY A 64 4.21 -15.02 16.12
C GLY A 64 5.12 -16.26 16.09
N ALA A 65 6.27 -16.14 15.41
CA ALA A 65 7.22 -17.24 15.31
C ALA A 65 8.63 -16.72 14.96
N LYS A 66 9.62 -17.59 15.07
CA LYS A 66 10.98 -17.32 14.65
C LYS A 66 11.11 -17.61 13.15
N VAL A 67 11.68 -16.68 12.39
CA VAL A 67 12.04 -16.90 11.00
C VAL A 67 13.14 -17.94 10.90
N SER A 68 12.85 -19.06 10.26
CA SER A 68 13.80 -20.16 10.06
C SER A 68 14.68 -19.93 8.83
N ALA A 69 14.06 -19.51 7.71
CA ALA A 69 14.76 -19.25 6.46
C ALA A 69 14.04 -18.22 5.60
N MET A 70 14.82 -17.50 4.81
CA MET A 70 14.36 -16.57 3.77
C MET A 70 15.11 -16.86 2.47
N PRO A 71 14.64 -17.83 1.67
CA PRO A 71 15.42 -18.38 0.55
C PRO A 71 15.63 -17.41 -0.61
N VAL A 72 14.86 -16.31 -0.69
CA VAL A 72 15.01 -15.31 -1.74
C VAL A 72 15.64 -14.06 -1.12
N PRO A 73 16.85 -13.67 -1.53
CA PRO A 73 17.52 -12.47 -1.02
C PRO A 73 16.86 -11.19 -1.57
N GLU A 74 17.19 -10.07 -0.96
CA GLU A 74 16.83 -8.74 -1.48
C GLU A 74 17.33 -8.57 -2.92
N GLY A 75 16.50 -7.99 -3.80
CA GLY A 75 16.72 -7.92 -5.25
C GLY A 75 16.50 -9.24 -5.99
N GLY A 76 16.32 -10.36 -5.29
CA GLY A 76 16.11 -11.68 -5.88
C GLY A 76 14.75 -11.82 -6.55
N ALA A 77 14.72 -12.52 -7.68
CA ALA A 77 13.48 -12.83 -8.39
C ALA A 77 12.82 -14.09 -7.84
N PHE A 78 11.49 -14.13 -7.85
CA PHE A 78 10.69 -15.27 -7.42
C PHE A 78 9.49 -15.51 -8.34
N ARG A 79 8.94 -16.73 -8.30
CA ARG A 79 7.72 -17.12 -9.01
C ARG A 79 6.52 -17.12 -8.08
N ALA A 80 5.32 -17.00 -8.67
CA ALA A 80 4.08 -17.18 -7.90
C ALA A 80 4.07 -18.57 -7.24
N GLY A 81 3.65 -18.61 -5.95
CA GLY A 81 3.64 -19.82 -5.13
C GLY A 81 5.02 -20.23 -4.55
N GLN A 82 6.10 -19.56 -4.92
CA GLN A 82 7.43 -19.84 -4.35
C GLN A 82 7.50 -19.44 -2.88
N LEU A 83 8.17 -20.26 -2.07
CA LEU A 83 8.41 -19.97 -0.66
C LEU A 83 9.28 -18.71 -0.51
N LEU A 84 8.78 -17.73 0.23
CA LEU A 84 9.49 -16.49 0.55
C LEU A 84 10.01 -16.48 2.00
N VAL A 85 9.20 -16.98 2.93
CA VAL A 85 9.55 -17.04 4.35
C VAL A 85 9.13 -18.38 4.93
N GLN A 86 10.01 -19.00 5.66
CA GLN A 86 9.78 -20.21 6.45
C GLN A 86 9.89 -19.86 7.94
N PHE A 87 8.89 -20.24 8.72
CA PHE A 87 8.94 -20.12 10.18
C PHE A 87 9.36 -21.43 10.86
N ASP A 88 9.93 -21.31 12.03
CA ASP A 88 10.06 -22.43 12.97
C ASP A 88 8.71 -22.65 13.64
N CYS A 89 8.07 -23.72 13.28
CA CYS A 89 6.73 -24.08 13.75
C CYS A 89 6.71 -25.39 14.56
N THR A 90 7.78 -25.65 15.29
CA THR A 90 7.87 -26.84 16.14
C THR A 90 6.73 -26.89 17.16
N LEU A 91 6.41 -25.74 17.80
CA LEU A 91 5.32 -25.65 18.75
C LEU A 91 3.95 -25.90 18.12
N GLN A 92 3.68 -25.27 16.96
CA GLN A 92 2.42 -25.42 16.24
C GLN A 92 2.20 -26.85 15.75
N ARG A 93 3.27 -27.54 15.38
CA ARG A 93 3.22 -28.96 15.00
C ARG A 93 2.87 -29.84 16.19
N ALA A 94 3.51 -29.62 17.35
CA ALA A 94 3.18 -30.35 18.57
C ALA A 94 1.73 -30.08 19.04
N GLN A 95 1.23 -28.84 18.87
CA GLN A 95 -0.18 -28.53 19.17
C GLN A 95 -1.14 -29.27 18.23
N LEU A 96 -0.82 -29.41 16.96
CA LEU A 96 -1.61 -30.19 16.01
C LEU A 96 -1.61 -31.69 16.40
N GLU A 97 -0.45 -32.26 16.69
CA GLU A 97 -0.33 -33.66 17.13
C GLU A 97 -1.18 -33.95 18.37
N LYS A 98 -1.17 -33.02 19.36
CA LYS A 98 -2.01 -33.11 20.55
C LYS A 98 -3.50 -33.11 20.16
N ALA A 99 -3.94 -32.19 19.30
CA ALA A 99 -5.33 -32.09 18.88
C ALA A 99 -5.76 -33.33 18.07
N GLU A 100 -4.88 -33.92 17.27
CA GLU A 100 -5.16 -35.16 16.53
C GLU A 100 -5.30 -36.35 17.48
N ALA A 101 -4.50 -36.46 18.55
CA ALA A 101 -4.66 -37.49 19.57
C ALA A 101 -5.97 -37.32 20.36
N GLU A 102 -6.40 -36.09 20.67
CA GLU A 102 -7.69 -35.81 21.31
C GLU A 102 -8.88 -36.20 20.41
N LEU A 103 -8.76 -35.93 19.09
CA LEU A 103 -9.78 -36.35 18.11
C LEU A 103 -9.88 -37.89 18.03
N ASP A 104 -8.75 -38.57 17.95
CA ASP A 104 -8.73 -40.04 17.90
C ASP A 104 -9.42 -40.66 19.13
N GLY A 105 -9.15 -40.15 20.34
CA GLY A 105 -9.82 -40.59 21.57
C GLY A 105 -11.35 -40.32 21.56
N ALA A 106 -11.76 -39.15 21.06
CA ALA A 106 -13.17 -38.79 20.96
C ALA A 106 -13.90 -39.65 19.90
N GLU A 107 -13.29 -39.93 18.77
CA GLU A 107 -13.83 -40.81 17.72
C GLU A 107 -13.93 -42.25 18.17
N GLN A 108 -12.98 -42.78 18.95
CA GLN A 108 -13.04 -44.11 19.55
C GLN A 108 -14.19 -44.22 20.56
N THR A 109 -14.37 -43.17 21.39
CA THR A 109 -15.50 -43.10 22.33
C THR A 109 -16.84 -43.11 21.58
N LEU A 110 -16.99 -42.26 20.56
CA LEU A 110 -18.17 -42.22 19.71
C LEU A 110 -18.46 -43.59 19.06
N LYS A 111 -17.42 -44.22 18.50
CA LYS A 111 -17.53 -45.54 17.86
C LYS A 111 -17.98 -46.60 18.85
N SER A 112 -17.52 -46.54 20.10
CA SER A 112 -17.92 -47.46 21.17
C SER A 112 -19.39 -47.23 21.55
N ASN A 113 -19.79 -45.95 21.72
CA ASN A 113 -21.19 -45.62 22.06
C ASN A 113 -22.18 -45.98 20.93
N LEU A 114 -21.81 -45.83 19.67
CA LEU A 114 -22.59 -46.29 18.52
C LEU A 114 -22.80 -47.82 18.53
N ARG A 115 -21.79 -48.58 18.96
CA ARG A 115 -21.93 -50.06 19.12
C ARG A 115 -22.81 -50.41 20.30
N LEU A 116 -22.70 -49.70 21.42
CA LEU A 116 -23.55 -49.91 22.60
C LEU A 116 -25.00 -49.52 22.34
N GLU A 117 -25.25 -48.49 21.53
CA GLU A 117 -26.60 -48.12 21.08
C GLU A 117 -27.29 -49.26 20.33
N GLN A 118 -26.56 -49.90 19.38
CA GLN A 118 -27.09 -51.08 18.67
C GLN A 118 -27.47 -52.23 19.59
N LEU A 119 -26.87 -52.29 20.79
CA LEU A 119 -27.19 -53.28 21.83
C LEU A 119 -28.19 -52.73 22.87
N ASN A 120 -28.79 -51.56 22.63
CA ASN A 120 -29.66 -50.84 23.58
C ASN A 120 -29.03 -50.63 24.98
N SER A 121 -27.69 -50.49 25.02
CA SER A 121 -26.90 -50.40 26.26
C SER A 121 -26.40 -48.99 26.57
N VAL A 122 -26.75 -47.99 25.75
CA VAL A 122 -26.43 -46.56 25.96
C VAL A 122 -27.64 -45.69 25.62
N GLY A 123 -27.82 -44.61 26.37
CA GLY A 123 -28.89 -43.64 26.12
C GLY A 123 -28.58 -42.66 25.00
N GLN A 124 -29.63 -42.10 24.38
CA GLN A 124 -29.49 -41.12 23.28
C GLN A 124 -28.67 -39.90 23.67
N LEU A 125 -28.82 -39.43 24.91
CA LEU A 125 -28.06 -38.30 25.44
C LEU A 125 -26.53 -38.55 25.38
N GLU A 126 -26.11 -39.74 25.82
CA GLU A 126 -24.67 -40.10 25.85
C GLU A 126 -24.11 -40.22 24.43
N LEU A 127 -24.90 -40.74 23.49
CA LEU A 127 -24.53 -40.79 22.09
C LEU A 127 -24.37 -39.37 21.50
N ASP A 128 -25.31 -38.48 21.78
CA ASP A 128 -25.26 -37.10 21.28
C ASP A 128 -24.12 -36.31 21.91
N LEU A 129 -23.79 -36.56 23.18
CA LEU A 129 -22.62 -35.98 23.83
C LEU A 129 -21.32 -36.46 23.18
N SER A 130 -21.19 -37.75 22.90
CA SER A 130 -19.98 -38.31 22.25
C SER A 130 -19.81 -37.80 20.79
N LYS A 131 -20.93 -37.65 20.07
CA LYS A 131 -20.92 -36.98 18.75
C LYS A 131 -20.42 -35.54 18.83
N SER A 132 -20.93 -34.79 19.81
CA SER A 132 -20.57 -33.41 20.03
C SER A 132 -19.08 -33.27 20.39
N ALA A 133 -18.58 -34.20 21.24
CA ALA A 133 -17.16 -34.23 21.62
C ALA A 133 -16.24 -34.50 20.40
N ALA A 134 -16.58 -35.49 19.57
CA ALA A 134 -15.83 -35.76 18.34
C ALA A 134 -15.87 -34.60 17.35
N ASN A 135 -17.00 -33.95 17.18
CA ASN A 135 -17.11 -32.76 16.32
C ASN A 135 -16.27 -31.57 16.84
N LYS A 136 -16.25 -31.35 18.17
CA LYS A 136 -15.43 -30.35 18.81
C LYS A 136 -13.93 -30.61 18.58
N ALA A 137 -13.50 -31.84 18.83
CA ALA A 137 -12.10 -32.22 18.62
C ALA A 137 -11.66 -32.09 17.15
N LYS A 138 -12.55 -32.44 16.21
CA LYS A 138 -12.32 -32.25 14.78
C LYS A 138 -12.17 -30.78 14.39
N ALA A 139 -12.99 -29.92 14.98
CA ALA A 139 -12.86 -28.47 14.75
C ALA A 139 -11.52 -27.93 15.28
N GLU A 140 -11.04 -28.42 16.43
CA GLU A 140 -9.74 -28.07 17.01
C GLU A 140 -8.58 -28.50 16.10
N VAL A 141 -8.61 -29.72 15.55
CA VAL A 141 -7.62 -30.17 14.54
C VAL A 141 -7.61 -29.23 13.33
N ASN A 142 -8.79 -28.86 12.81
CA ASN A 142 -8.87 -27.96 11.67
C ASN A 142 -8.28 -26.57 11.98
N ALA A 143 -8.54 -26.05 13.17
CA ALA A 143 -7.97 -24.78 13.62
C ALA A 143 -6.44 -24.84 13.69
N ASN A 144 -5.87 -25.89 14.28
CA ASN A 144 -4.41 -26.07 14.37
C ASN A 144 -3.78 -26.31 12.98
N LYS A 145 -4.45 -27.01 12.07
CA LYS A 145 -4.00 -27.15 10.66
C LYS A 145 -3.95 -25.80 9.95
N ALA A 146 -4.95 -24.95 10.15
CA ALA A 146 -4.96 -23.60 9.57
C ALA A 146 -3.80 -22.74 10.10
N VAL A 147 -3.50 -22.82 11.40
CA VAL A 147 -2.34 -22.13 11.99
C VAL A 147 -1.03 -22.68 11.41
N LEU A 148 -0.88 -24.01 11.31
CA LEU A 148 0.31 -24.64 10.73
C LEU A 148 0.50 -24.24 9.25
N GLY A 149 -0.58 -24.04 8.51
CA GLY A 149 -0.53 -23.52 7.14
C GLY A 149 0.12 -22.15 7.01
N LYS A 150 0.14 -21.35 8.10
CA LYS A 150 0.80 -20.03 8.14
C LYS A 150 2.30 -20.09 8.36
N CYS A 151 2.85 -21.27 8.57
CA CYS A 151 4.29 -21.48 8.79
C CYS A 151 5.13 -21.30 7.55
N GLN A 152 4.51 -21.27 6.39
CA GLN A 152 5.15 -21.03 5.10
C GLN A 152 4.45 -19.88 4.39
N VAL A 153 5.20 -18.85 4.09
CA VAL A 153 4.68 -17.71 3.35
C VAL A 153 5.12 -17.82 1.90
N ALA A 154 4.15 -18.09 1.04
CA ALA A 154 4.37 -18.20 -0.39
C ALA A 154 4.07 -16.89 -1.11
N ALA A 155 4.74 -16.67 -2.24
CA ALA A 155 4.57 -15.49 -3.08
C ALA A 155 3.18 -15.46 -3.73
N PRO A 156 2.40 -14.37 -3.60
CA PRO A 156 1.07 -14.26 -4.21
C PRO A 156 1.11 -14.02 -5.73
N PHE A 157 2.25 -13.58 -6.25
CA PHE A 157 2.51 -13.35 -7.67
C PHE A 157 4.00 -13.54 -7.96
N ALA A 158 4.41 -13.51 -9.22
CA ALA A 158 5.83 -13.52 -9.62
C ALA A 158 6.39 -12.09 -9.58
N GLY A 159 7.66 -11.94 -9.19
CA GLY A 159 8.29 -10.63 -9.09
C GLY A 159 9.66 -10.66 -8.42
N ARG A 160 9.99 -9.57 -7.72
CA ARG A 160 11.25 -9.41 -6.97
C ARG A 160 11.01 -8.95 -5.54
N VAL A 161 11.92 -9.33 -4.65
CA VAL A 161 11.99 -8.77 -3.29
C VAL A 161 12.62 -7.38 -3.38
N ALA A 162 11.84 -6.35 -3.00
CA ALA A 162 12.32 -4.97 -2.98
C ALA A 162 13.13 -4.69 -1.72
N GLU A 163 12.68 -5.19 -0.55
CA GLU A 163 13.31 -4.95 0.74
C GLU A 163 13.04 -6.11 1.69
N GLN A 164 14.06 -6.48 2.47
CA GLN A 164 13.93 -7.40 3.60
C GLN A 164 13.95 -6.60 4.90
N LYS A 165 12.80 -6.53 5.61
CA LYS A 165 12.65 -5.79 6.88
C LYS A 165 13.00 -6.61 8.11
N VAL A 166 13.15 -7.91 7.93
CA VAL A 166 13.52 -8.86 9.00
C VAL A 166 14.62 -9.79 8.49
N ARG A 167 15.29 -10.47 9.43
CA ARG A 167 16.38 -11.39 9.12
C ARG A 167 16.06 -12.81 9.59
N GLU A 168 16.75 -13.78 9.02
CA GLU A 168 16.72 -15.15 9.52
C GLU A 168 17.11 -15.18 11.00
N GLN A 169 16.52 -16.13 11.72
CA GLN A 169 16.67 -16.32 13.16
C GLN A 169 16.03 -15.22 14.03
N GLN A 170 15.42 -14.19 13.45
CA GLN A 170 14.67 -13.17 14.16
C GLN A 170 13.29 -13.69 14.55
N PHE A 171 12.82 -13.37 15.75
CA PHE A 171 11.43 -13.57 16.13
C PHE A 171 10.57 -12.40 15.63
N VAL A 172 9.41 -12.71 15.04
CA VAL A 172 8.46 -11.72 14.54
C VAL A 172 7.11 -11.86 15.23
N GLN A 173 6.42 -10.75 15.34
CA GLN A 173 5.07 -10.68 15.90
C GLN A 173 4.01 -10.71 14.77
N PRO A 174 2.77 -11.15 15.06
CA PRO A 174 1.67 -11.03 14.11
C PRO A 174 1.49 -9.57 13.66
N GLY A 175 1.34 -9.36 12.35
CA GLY A 175 1.24 -8.03 11.72
C GLY A 175 2.58 -7.35 11.43
N GLN A 176 3.71 -7.89 11.88
CA GLN A 176 5.02 -7.32 11.59
C GLN A 176 5.37 -7.48 10.12
N ALA A 177 5.73 -6.38 9.45
CA ALA A 177 6.21 -6.38 8.08
C ALA A 177 7.53 -7.14 7.97
N MET A 178 7.63 -8.04 6.99
CA MET A 178 8.80 -8.89 6.77
C MET A 178 9.49 -8.60 5.44
N LEU A 179 8.73 -8.51 4.37
CA LEU A 179 9.23 -8.31 3.02
C LEU A 179 8.36 -7.31 2.28
N ASP A 180 8.98 -6.41 1.52
CA ASP A 180 8.30 -5.70 0.45
C ASP A 180 8.60 -6.41 -0.87
N ILE A 181 7.55 -6.74 -1.60
CA ILE A 181 7.65 -7.43 -2.88
C ILE A 181 6.93 -6.64 -3.97
N LEU A 182 7.45 -6.72 -5.18
CA LEU A 182 6.89 -6.03 -6.33
C LEU A 182 6.91 -6.92 -7.59
N ASP A 183 5.99 -6.65 -8.50
CA ASP A 183 5.92 -7.26 -9.83
C ASP A 183 6.61 -6.32 -10.83
N ASP A 184 7.80 -6.69 -11.27
CA ASP A 184 8.60 -5.94 -12.23
C ASP A 184 8.28 -6.28 -13.70
N SER A 185 7.32 -7.16 -13.94
CA SER A 185 6.94 -7.58 -15.30
C SER A 185 6.26 -6.47 -16.11
N VAL A 186 5.53 -5.58 -15.43
CA VAL A 186 4.85 -4.43 -16.02
C VAL A 186 5.06 -3.21 -15.14
N LEU A 187 5.73 -2.21 -15.69
CA LEU A 187 5.91 -0.91 -15.06
C LEU A 187 4.91 0.08 -15.64
N GLU A 188 4.21 0.79 -14.76
CA GLU A 188 3.29 1.86 -15.10
C GLU A 188 3.91 3.21 -14.75
N LEU A 189 3.76 4.20 -15.64
CA LEU A 189 4.09 5.58 -15.35
C LEU A 189 2.91 6.21 -14.63
N GLU A 190 3.13 6.76 -13.44
CA GLU A 190 2.13 7.55 -12.72
C GLU A 190 2.57 9.01 -12.65
N PHE A 191 1.66 9.91 -12.99
CA PHE A 191 1.89 11.35 -12.96
C PHE A 191 0.59 12.15 -12.82
N LEU A 192 0.75 13.42 -12.49
CA LEU A 192 -0.37 14.35 -12.34
C LEU A 192 -0.43 15.26 -13.56
N VAL A 193 -1.62 15.44 -14.13
CA VAL A 193 -1.86 16.39 -15.21
C VAL A 193 -2.90 17.43 -14.79
N PRO A 194 -2.84 18.66 -15.29
CA PRO A 194 -3.89 19.65 -15.07
C PRO A 194 -5.24 19.13 -15.54
N SER A 195 -6.30 19.36 -14.76
CA SER A 195 -7.64 18.86 -15.06
C SER A 195 -8.19 19.39 -16.41
N VAL A 196 -7.73 20.56 -16.85
CA VAL A 196 -8.07 21.13 -18.16
C VAL A 196 -7.68 20.23 -19.34
N TRP A 197 -6.69 19.34 -19.16
CA TRP A 197 -6.26 18.40 -20.19
C TRP A 197 -7.25 17.29 -20.45
N LEU A 198 -8.21 17.05 -19.55
CA LEU A 198 -9.28 16.06 -19.75
C LEU A 198 -10.14 16.33 -21.00
N ARG A 199 -10.08 17.53 -21.55
CA ARG A 199 -10.80 17.87 -22.79
C ARG A 199 -10.29 17.06 -23.99
N TRP A 200 -9.00 16.79 -24.05
CA TRP A 200 -8.34 16.12 -25.18
C TRP A 200 -7.60 14.83 -24.80
N LEU A 201 -7.27 14.63 -23.52
CA LEU A 201 -6.57 13.47 -23.05
C LEU A 201 -7.49 12.24 -23.07
N LYS A 202 -7.11 11.22 -23.85
CA LYS A 202 -7.88 9.98 -24.00
C LYS A 202 -7.02 8.76 -23.69
N VAL A 203 -7.62 7.75 -23.09
CA VAL A 203 -6.98 6.43 -22.92
C VAL A 203 -6.58 5.88 -24.29
N GLY A 204 -5.38 5.32 -24.39
CA GLY A 204 -4.77 4.85 -25.63
C GLY A 204 -3.98 5.90 -26.41
N GLY A 205 -4.08 7.19 -26.05
CA GLY A 205 -3.23 8.24 -26.64
C GLY A 205 -1.76 7.99 -26.37
N GLY A 206 -0.93 8.19 -27.39
CA GLY A 206 0.53 8.02 -27.31
C GLY A 206 1.22 9.32 -26.90
N PHE A 207 2.33 9.17 -26.19
CA PHE A 207 3.25 10.26 -25.85
C PHE A 207 4.65 9.67 -25.61
N GLU A 208 5.61 10.53 -25.35
CA GLU A 208 6.97 10.13 -25.00
C GLU A 208 7.31 10.52 -23.56
N VAL A 209 8.14 9.72 -22.92
CA VAL A 209 8.69 10.01 -21.60
C VAL A 209 10.21 9.87 -21.62
N GLN A 210 10.89 10.88 -21.13
CA GLN A 210 12.34 10.83 -20.92
C GLN A 210 12.61 10.43 -19.47
N ILE A 211 13.26 9.28 -19.28
CA ILE A 211 13.64 8.79 -17.96
C ILE A 211 14.99 9.42 -17.57
N ASP A 212 15.04 9.99 -16.36
CA ASP A 212 16.19 10.76 -15.90
C ASP A 212 17.43 9.87 -15.70
N GLU A 213 17.25 8.67 -15.16
CA GLU A 213 18.33 7.73 -14.83
C GLU A 213 18.98 7.14 -16.10
N THR A 214 18.19 6.84 -17.12
CA THR A 214 18.71 6.29 -18.38
C THR A 214 19.05 7.36 -19.40
N ARG A 215 18.51 8.57 -19.23
CA ARG A 215 18.59 9.70 -20.20
C ARG A 215 18.02 9.37 -21.57
N LYS A 216 17.23 8.26 -21.69
CA LYS A 216 16.59 7.82 -22.92
C LYS A 216 15.12 8.20 -22.93
N THR A 217 14.59 8.33 -24.13
CA THR A 217 13.16 8.58 -24.36
C THR A 217 12.47 7.27 -24.74
N TYR A 218 11.32 7.03 -24.13
CA TYR A 218 10.53 5.81 -24.31
C TYR A 218 9.12 6.15 -24.77
N PRO A 219 8.55 5.40 -25.71
CA PRO A 219 7.16 5.57 -26.12
C PRO A 219 6.22 5.05 -25.02
N ALA A 220 5.21 5.83 -24.70
CA ALA A 220 4.22 5.49 -23.68
C ALA A 220 2.80 5.73 -24.18
N LYS A 221 1.83 5.02 -23.61
CA LYS A 221 0.39 5.19 -23.91
C LYS A 221 -0.39 5.29 -22.62
N PHE A 222 -1.37 6.21 -22.61
CA PHE A 222 -2.28 6.34 -21.48
C PHE A 222 -3.10 5.06 -21.30
N THR A 223 -3.06 4.49 -20.09
CA THR A 223 -3.83 3.28 -19.75
C THR A 223 -5.04 3.62 -18.90
N ARG A 224 -4.93 4.63 -18.04
CA ARG A 224 -5.97 4.97 -17.07
C ARG A 224 -5.92 6.46 -16.72
N ILE A 225 -7.09 7.07 -16.62
CA ILE A 225 -7.29 8.42 -16.12
C ILE A 225 -8.01 8.29 -14.78
N GLY A 226 -7.52 8.98 -13.76
CA GLY A 226 -8.10 8.97 -12.42
C GLY A 226 -9.55 9.46 -12.43
N ALA A 227 -10.38 8.87 -11.60
CA ALA A 227 -11.79 9.21 -11.48
C ALA A 227 -12.05 10.47 -10.62
N ARG A 228 -11.00 11.06 -10.04
CA ARG A 228 -11.13 12.21 -9.14
C ARG A 228 -10.16 13.30 -9.53
N VAL A 229 -10.66 14.52 -9.56
CA VAL A 229 -9.87 15.76 -9.65
C VAL A 229 -9.54 16.19 -8.22
N ASP A 230 -8.28 16.48 -7.94
CA ASP A 230 -7.90 17.14 -6.71
C ASP A 230 -8.32 18.62 -6.77
N PRO A 231 -9.17 19.08 -5.83
CA PRO A 231 -9.74 20.43 -5.92
C PRO A 231 -8.72 21.54 -5.58
N VAL A 232 -7.65 21.21 -4.87
CA VAL A 232 -6.63 22.17 -4.44
C VAL A 232 -5.63 22.40 -5.56
N SER A 233 -5.05 21.32 -6.09
CA SER A 233 -4.06 21.37 -7.17
C SER A 233 -4.68 21.44 -8.56
N GLN A 234 -6.01 21.26 -8.70
CA GLN A 234 -6.73 21.16 -9.97
C GLN A 234 -6.09 20.13 -10.93
N SER A 235 -5.59 19.03 -10.37
CA SER A 235 -4.90 18.00 -11.11
C SER A 235 -5.63 16.66 -11.05
N VAL A 236 -5.33 15.79 -12.04
CA VAL A 236 -5.82 14.41 -12.13
C VAL A 236 -4.65 13.48 -12.24
N LYS A 237 -4.69 12.37 -11.48
CA LYS A 237 -3.71 11.30 -11.59
C LYS A 237 -3.96 10.51 -12.87
N VAL A 238 -2.91 10.31 -13.63
CA VAL A 238 -2.93 9.54 -14.87
C VAL A 238 -1.92 8.40 -14.77
N ALA A 239 -2.31 7.23 -15.27
CA ALA A 239 -1.42 6.11 -15.45
C ALA A 239 -1.20 5.85 -16.94
N ALA A 240 0.02 5.47 -17.29
CA ALA A 240 0.42 5.11 -18.65
C ALA A 240 1.36 3.91 -18.62
N ALA A 241 1.39 3.14 -19.69
CA ALA A 241 2.32 2.04 -19.85
C ALA A 241 3.38 2.39 -20.90
N ILE A 242 4.64 2.07 -20.61
CA ILE A 242 5.72 2.13 -21.60
C ILE A 242 5.52 0.98 -22.59
N HIS A 243 5.53 1.31 -23.88
CA HIS A 243 5.31 0.33 -24.94
C HIS A 243 6.64 -0.30 -25.36
N GLY A 244 6.82 -1.57 -25.00
CA GLY A 244 8.04 -2.34 -25.25
C GLY A 244 8.54 -3.04 -23.98
N LYS A 245 9.62 -3.80 -24.12
CA LYS A 245 10.35 -4.41 -23.00
C LYS A 245 11.71 -3.75 -22.89
N PHE A 246 11.95 -3.12 -21.77
CA PHE A 246 13.17 -2.37 -21.49
C PHE A 246 13.75 -2.86 -20.16
N PRO A 247 14.67 -3.84 -20.17
CA PRO A 247 15.21 -4.45 -18.96
C PRO A 247 16.00 -3.50 -18.08
N GLU A 248 16.41 -2.34 -18.63
CA GLU A 248 17.09 -1.29 -17.89
C GLU A 248 16.16 -0.45 -17.00
N LEU A 249 14.83 -0.54 -17.18
CA LEU A 249 13.88 0.22 -16.39
C LEU A 249 13.54 -0.51 -15.09
N MET A 250 13.54 0.26 -14.01
CA MET A 250 13.23 -0.24 -12.67
C MET A 250 12.11 0.59 -12.03
N ALA A 251 11.33 -0.06 -11.18
CA ALA A 251 10.36 0.64 -10.34
C ALA A 251 11.05 1.69 -9.46
N GLY A 252 10.44 2.86 -9.32
CA GLY A 252 11.01 3.99 -8.59
C GLY A 252 11.76 5.01 -9.46
N MET A 253 12.15 4.66 -10.68
CA MET A 253 12.75 5.62 -11.61
C MET A 253 11.78 6.75 -11.92
N SER A 254 12.33 7.94 -12.18
CA SER A 254 11.57 9.15 -12.49
C SER A 254 11.91 9.69 -13.87
N GLY A 255 10.99 10.47 -14.42
CA GLY A 255 11.20 11.05 -15.74
C GLY A 255 10.29 12.25 -16.02
N LYS A 256 10.54 12.85 -17.17
CA LYS A 256 9.75 13.95 -17.70
C LYS A 256 8.83 13.46 -18.80
N VAL A 257 7.57 13.82 -18.68
CA VAL A 257 6.56 13.52 -19.70
C VAL A 257 6.66 14.56 -20.81
N LEU A 258 6.86 14.10 -22.04
CA LEU A 258 6.95 14.93 -23.23
C LEU A 258 5.61 14.85 -23.98
N ILE A 259 4.64 15.66 -23.56
CA ILE A 259 3.34 15.76 -24.22
C ILE A 259 3.25 17.13 -24.87
N THR A 260 3.03 17.14 -26.16
CA THR A 260 2.64 18.34 -26.87
C THR A 260 1.11 18.38 -26.91
N PRO A 261 0.46 19.35 -26.25
CA PRO A 261 -0.98 19.53 -26.42
C PRO A 261 -1.28 19.67 -27.91
N ALA A 262 -2.30 18.95 -28.40
CA ALA A 262 -2.76 19.18 -29.77
C ALA A 262 -3.23 20.65 -29.86
N GLU A 263 -2.55 21.45 -30.66
CA GLU A 263 -2.97 22.82 -30.94
C GLU A 263 -4.31 22.78 -31.62
N GLY A 264 -5.33 23.39 -31.00
CA GLY A 264 -6.60 23.72 -31.64
C GLY A 264 -7.66 22.64 -31.66
N GLN A 265 -8.23 22.30 -30.51
CA GLN A 265 -9.64 21.92 -30.43
C GLN A 265 -10.29 22.49 -29.18
#